data_e9bfe125f62ca98afa477a26ccc18e89
#
_entry.id   e9bfe125f62ca98afa477a26ccc18e89
#
_cell.length_a   1.000
_cell.length_b   1.000
_cell.length_c   1.000
_cell.angle_alpha   90.00
_cell.angle_beta   90.00
_cell.angle_gamma   90.00
#
_symmetry.space_group_name_H-M   'P 1'
#
loop_
_entity.id
_entity.type
_entity.pdbx_description
1 polymer ?
#
loop_
_entity_poly.entity_id
_entity_poly.type
_entity_poly.pdbx_seq_one_letter_code
_entity_poly.pdbx_strand_id
1 'polypeptide(L)'
;MQKVPNEINEGQKKLQLFTFSLTGTAKEWLQCLPSGTIQTWKELEDKFLERFFTHNQFQKRKADIMNIKQHDNETLGEAYERFNLLKIKCPIHSLDTMELMQIFTGGMRIQHMMHLDASVGGSINAKTAAEVKELIEQMCQSEYNMSNEITSKPAGMLQQDKETAYHKEIDLLKKNWKRPP
;
A
#
# COMPACT_ATOMS: atom_id res chain seq x y z
N MET A 1 -2.00 -32.84 -42.38
CA MET A 1 -1.68 -32.47 -40.97
C MET A 1 -1.31 -30.99 -40.95
N GLN A 2 -2.26 -30.11 -40.56
CA GLN A 2 -2.00 -28.68 -40.40
C GLN A 2 -1.27 -28.49 -39.07
N LYS A 3 -0.06 -27.89 -39.11
CA LYS A 3 0.64 -27.41 -37.93
C LYS A 3 -0.17 -26.30 -37.32
N VAL A 4 -0.67 -26.52 -36.07
CA VAL A 4 -1.23 -25.47 -35.21
C VAL A 4 -0.17 -24.40 -35.04
N PRO A 5 -0.51 -23.09 -35.16
CA PRO A 5 0.46 -22.02 -34.95
C PRO A 5 0.99 -22.11 -33.52
N ASN A 6 2.33 -22.08 -33.39
CA ASN A 6 3.00 -22.02 -32.08
C ASN A 6 2.38 -20.91 -31.25
N GLU A 7 1.63 -21.26 -30.21
CA GLU A 7 1.26 -20.29 -29.18
C GLU A 7 2.56 -19.73 -28.58
N ILE A 8 2.79 -18.45 -28.79
CA ILE A 8 3.94 -17.75 -28.23
C ILE A 8 3.86 -17.89 -26.72
N ASN A 9 4.84 -18.57 -26.12
CA ASN A 9 4.94 -18.77 -24.68
C ASN A 9 4.95 -17.40 -23.97
N GLU A 10 4.36 -17.32 -22.77
CA GLU A 10 4.27 -16.09 -21.98
C GLU A 10 5.65 -15.44 -21.75
N GLY A 11 6.70 -16.24 -21.53
CA GLY A 11 8.08 -15.75 -21.42
C GLY A 11 8.59 -15.08 -22.70
N GLN A 12 8.23 -15.62 -23.88
CA GLN A 12 8.58 -15.00 -25.17
C GLN A 12 7.83 -13.69 -25.40
N LYS A 13 6.56 -13.60 -25.00
CA LYS A 13 5.79 -12.35 -25.04
C LYS A 13 6.43 -11.28 -24.14
N LYS A 14 6.82 -11.67 -22.92
CA LYS A 14 7.52 -10.78 -21.98
C LYS A 14 8.84 -10.27 -22.57
N LEU A 15 9.66 -11.15 -23.17
CA LEU A 15 10.91 -10.77 -23.81
C LEU A 15 10.70 -9.73 -24.91
N GLN A 16 9.71 -9.94 -25.79
CA GLN A 16 9.41 -9.01 -26.88
C GLN A 16 8.92 -7.65 -26.35
N LEU A 17 8.01 -7.65 -25.39
CA LEU A 17 7.44 -6.41 -24.84
C LEU A 17 8.45 -5.61 -24.00
N PHE A 18 9.37 -6.28 -23.33
CA PHE A 18 10.36 -5.63 -22.47
C PHE A 18 11.27 -4.67 -23.25
N THR A 19 11.63 -5.02 -24.48
CA THR A 19 12.46 -4.16 -25.34
C THR A 19 11.84 -2.78 -25.59
N PHE A 20 10.52 -2.71 -25.63
CA PHE A 20 9.78 -1.45 -25.84
C PHE A 20 9.62 -0.64 -24.56
N SER A 21 9.74 -1.27 -23.38
CA SER A 21 9.64 -0.58 -22.09
C SER A 21 10.95 0.12 -21.67
N LEU A 22 12.07 -0.22 -22.33
CA LEU A 22 13.39 0.33 -21.99
C LEU A 22 13.65 1.67 -22.66
N THR A 23 14.28 2.58 -21.91
CA THR A 23 14.74 3.89 -22.36
C THR A 23 16.19 4.16 -21.93
N GLY A 24 16.86 5.12 -22.56
CA GLY A 24 18.20 5.56 -22.17
C GLY A 24 19.22 4.42 -22.10
N THR A 25 20.06 4.44 -21.09
CA THR A 25 21.16 3.49 -20.88
C THR A 25 20.74 2.02 -20.78
N ALA A 26 19.51 1.76 -20.35
CA ALA A 26 18.99 0.39 -20.29
C ALA A 26 18.70 -0.17 -21.69
N LYS A 27 18.21 0.66 -22.58
CA LYS A 27 18.00 0.30 -23.99
C LYS A 27 19.33 0.08 -24.71
N GLU A 28 20.29 0.98 -24.53
CA GLU A 28 21.64 0.87 -25.08
C GLU A 28 22.33 -0.41 -24.59
N TRP A 29 22.25 -0.70 -23.30
CA TRP A 29 22.79 -1.93 -22.73
C TRP A 29 22.21 -3.18 -23.39
N LEU A 30 20.89 -3.24 -23.58
CA LEU A 30 20.27 -4.40 -24.23
C LEU A 30 20.73 -4.57 -25.68
N GLN A 31 20.91 -3.47 -26.42
CA GLN A 31 21.41 -3.48 -27.80
C GLN A 31 22.88 -3.91 -27.89
N CYS A 32 23.68 -3.66 -26.87
CA CYS A 32 25.09 -4.06 -26.84
C CYS A 32 25.30 -5.53 -26.43
N LEU A 33 24.26 -6.26 -26.02
CA LEU A 33 24.40 -7.68 -25.72
C LEU A 33 24.62 -8.51 -26.99
N PRO A 34 25.59 -9.47 -26.96
CA PRO A 34 25.82 -10.35 -28.09
C PRO A 34 24.56 -11.13 -28.45
N SER A 35 24.34 -11.34 -29.76
CA SER A 35 23.23 -12.15 -30.25
C SER A 35 23.24 -13.56 -29.62
N GLY A 36 22.07 -14.03 -29.17
CA GLY A 36 21.93 -15.34 -28.53
C GLY A 36 22.30 -15.40 -27.05
N THR A 37 22.70 -14.27 -26.44
CA THR A 37 23.03 -14.21 -25.00
C THR A 37 21.80 -14.38 -24.11
N ILE A 38 20.62 -14.01 -24.62
CA ILE A 38 19.33 -14.06 -23.91
C ILE A 38 18.37 -14.90 -24.71
N GLN A 39 17.96 -16.02 -24.15
CA GLN A 39 17.01 -16.95 -24.80
C GLN A 39 15.71 -17.04 -23.98
N THR A 40 15.79 -16.74 -22.69
CA THR A 40 14.65 -16.83 -21.76
C THR A 40 14.41 -15.51 -21.03
N TRP A 41 13.19 -15.31 -20.57
CA TRP A 41 12.83 -14.17 -19.70
C TRP A 41 13.71 -14.13 -18.44
N LYS A 42 13.96 -15.29 -17.85
CA LYS A 42 14.76 -15.40 -16.62
C LYS A 42 16.20 -14.93 -16.83
N GLU A 43 16.83 -15.31 -17.92
CA GLU A 43 18.19 -14.85 -18.25
C GLU A 43 18.26 -13.33 -18.44
N LEU A 44 17.23 -12.74 -19.09
CA LEU A 44 17.15 -11.30 -19.25
C LEU A 44 16.99 -10.60 -17.90
N GLU A 45 16.09 -11.08 -17.06
CA GLU A 45 15.83 -10.55 -15.74
C GLU A 45 17.08 -10.59 -14.87
N ASP A 46 17.78 -11.72 -14.81
CA ASP A 46 18.99 -11.89 -14.01
C ASP A 46 20.11 -10.93 -14.48
N LYS A 47 20.37 -10.85 -15.79
CA LYS A 47 21.38 -9.93 -16.34
C LYS A 47 21.01 -8.46 -16.17
N PHE A 48 19.73 -8.12 -16.29
CA PHE A 48 19.26 -6.78 -16.08
C PHE A 48 19.41 -6.35 -14.60
N LEU A 49 19.03 -7.22 -13.68
CA LEU A 49 19.16 -6.97 -12.25
C LEU A 49 20.65 -6.88 -11.85
N GLU A 50 21.50 -7.78 -12.35
CA GLU A 50 22.96 -7.72 -12.11
C GLU A 50 23.55 -6.37 -12.56
N ARG A 51 23.13 -5.86 -13.71
CA ARG A 51 23.66 -4.60 -14.27
C ARG A 51 23.11 -3.36 -13.60
N PHE A 52 21.80 -3.31 -13.33
CA PHE A 52 21.12 -2.10 -12.91
C PHE A 52 20.72 -2.10 -11.45
N PHE A 53 20.74 -3.25 -10.78
CA PHE A 53 20.38 -3.40 -9.37
C PHE A 53 21.59 -3.81 -8.53
N THR A 54 22.40 -2.83 -8.19
CA THR A 54 23.65 -3.07 -7.44
C THR A 54 23.39 -3.61 -6.04
N HIS A 55 24.39 -4.32 -5.46
CA HIS A 55 24.31 -4.87 -4.10
C HIS A 55 23.95 -3.78 -3.06
N ASN A 56 24.52 -2.60 -3.16
CA ASN A 56 24.21 -1.49 -2.25
C ASN A 56 22.77 -1.00 -2.38
N GLN A 57 22.25 -0.95 -3.59
CA GLN A 57 20.84 -0.60 -3.82
C GLN A 57 19.90 -1.69 -3.28
N PHE A 58 20.28 -2.96 -3.44
CA PHE A 58 19.54 -4.07 -2.86
C PHE A 58 19.48 -3.96 -1.33
N GLN A 59 20.62 -3.80 -0.65
CA GLN A 59 20.69 -3.69 0.80
C GLN A 59 19.87 -2.50 1.31
N LYS A 60 19.99 -1.34 0.67
CA LYS A 60 19.21 -0.17 1.03
C LYS A 60 17.70 -0.42 0.89
N ARG A 61 17.25 -0.95 -0.25
CA ARG A 61 15.83 -1.19 -0.49
C ARG A 61 15.25 -2.29 0.40
N LYS A 62 16.03 -3.33 0.69
CA LYS A 62 15.64 -4.36 1.67
C LYS A 62 15.50 -3.76 3.06
N ALA A 63 16.44 -2.90 3.47
CA ALA A 63 16.37 -2.18 4.74
C ALA A 63 15.14 -1.25 4.80
N ASP A 64 14.79 -0.57 3.70
CA ASP A 64 13.58 0.27 3.61
C ASP A 64 12.30 -0.55 3.84
N ILE A 65 12.23 -1.81 3.35
CA ILE A 65 11.13 -2.73 3.63
C ILE A 65 11.12 -3.11 5.11
N MET A 66 12.27 -3.56 5.65
CA MET A 66 12.36 -4.09 7.01
C MET A 66 12.12 -3.04 8.10
N ASN A 67 12.44 -1.78 7.82
CA ASN A 67 12.30 -0.66 8.76
C ASN A 67 11.07 0.21 8.49
N ILE A 68 10.08 -0.31 7.75
CA ILE A 68 8.87 0.46 7.49
C ILE A 68 8.17 0.83 8.79
N LYS A 69 7.75 2.10 8.89
CA LYS A 69 6.92 2.61 9.99
C LYS A 69 5.87 3.53 9.40
N GLN A 70 4.66 3.43 9.90
CA GLN A 70 3.59 4.37 9.56
C GLN A 70 3.91 5.74 10.16
N HIS A 71 3.84 6.79 9.34
CA HIS A 71 4.07 8.18 9.78
C HIS A 71 2.86 8.72 10.54
N ASP A 72 3.06 9.76 11.37
CA ASP A 72 2.00 10.32 12.22
C ASP A 72 0.81 10.87 11.44
N ASN A 73 1.06 11.46 10.26
CA ASN A 73 0.02 12.05 9.41
C ASN A 73 -0.39 11.12 8.25
N GLU A 74 0.03 9.87 8.27
CA GLU A 74 -0.22 8.88 7.21
C GLU A 74 -1.39 7.99 7.62
N THR A 75 -2.36 7.83 6.74
CA THR A 75 -3.42 6.83 6.90
C THR A 75 -2.83 5.41 6.81
N LEU A 76 -3.57 4.43 7.29
CA LEU A 76 -3.14 3.04 7.17
C LEU A 76 -3.04 2.62 5.68
N GLY A 77 -4.00 3.09 4.86
CA GLY A 77 -4.01 2.84 3.42
C GLY A 77 -2.76 3.39 2.73
N GLU A 78 -2.39 4.65 2.99
CA GLU A 78 -1.20 5.27 2.43
C GLU A 78 0.10 4.54 2.85
N ALA A 79 0.19 4.15 4.12
CA ALA A 79 1.31 3.35 4.62
C ALA A 79 1.40 1.99 3.91
N TYR A 80 0.26 1.33 3.69
CA TYR A 80 0.19 0.03 3.02
C TYR A 80 0.54 0.13 1.53
N GLU A 81 0.09 1.17 0.84
CA GLU A 81 0.48 1.44 -0.55
C GLU A 81 1.98 1.72 -0.66
N ARG A 82 2.53 2.54 0.23
CA ARG A 82 3.97 2.80 0.29
C ARG A 82 4.76 1.52 0.55
N PHE A 83 4.30 0.64 1.44
CA PHE A 83 4.89 -0.66 1.66
C PHE A 83 4.88 -1.54 0.40
N ASN A 84 3.75 -1.58 -0.32
CA ASN A 84 3.65 -2.31 -1.59
C ASN A 84 4.60 -1.77 -2.65
N LEU A 85 4.77 -0.45 -2.74
CA LEU A 85 5.74 0.18 -3.63
C LEU A 85 7.20 -0.17 -3.27
N LEU A 86 7.54 -0.28 -1.98
CA LEU A 86 8.87 -0.72 -1.55
C LEU A 86 9.16 -2.15 -1.99
N LYS A 87 8.19 -3.07 -1.89
CA LYS A 87 8.32 -4.45 -2.38
C LYS A 87 8.56 -4.51 -3.88
N ILE A 88 7.79 -3.74 -4.66
CA ILE A 88 7.97 -3.64 -6.12
C ILE A 88 9.38 -3.13 -6.47
N LYS A 89 9.91 -2.17 -5.70
CA LYS A 89 11.26 -1.63 -5.91
C LYS A 89 12.38 -2.57 -5.50
N CYS A 90 12.07 -3.68 -4.81
CA CYS A 90 13.05 -4.70 -4.38
C CYS A 90 12.54 -6.11 -4.73
N PRO A 91 12.48 -6.50 -6.01
CA PRO A 91 11.84 -7.74 -6.46
C PRO A 91 12.51 -9.02 -5.92
N ILE A 92 13.78 -8.93 -5.48
CA ILE A 92 14.55 -10.06 -4.92
C ILE A 92 14.78 -9.92 -3.41
N HIS A 93 13.82 -9.34 -2.66
CA HIS A 93 13.98 -9.14 -1.21
C HIS A 93 14.09 -10.43 -0.40
N SER A 94 13.73 -11.59 -0.95
CA SER A 94 13.83 -12.92 -0.31
C SER A 94 13.09 -13.03 1.03
N LEU A 95 12.04 -12.22 1.24
CA LEU A 95 11.15 -12.30 2.39
C LEU A 95 9.88 -13.06 1.98
N ASP A 96 9.40 -13.97 2.81
CA ASP A 96 8.15 -14.66 2.56
C ASP A 96 6.95 -13.75 2.89
N THR A 97 5.74 -14.22 2.56
CA THR A 97 4.52 -13.41 2.73
C THR A 97 4.21 -13.17 4.22
N MET A 98 4.51 -14.12 5.10
CA MET A 98 4.27 -13.97 6.53
C MET A 98 5.26 -12.97 7.13
N GLU A 99 6.54 -13.08 6.79
CA GLU A 99 7.56 -12.11 7.20
C GLU A 99 7.19 -10.69 6.78
N LEU A 100 6.72 -10.51 5.53
CA LEU A 100 6.26 -9.21 5.04
C LEU A 100 5.07 -8.67 5.85
N MET A 101 4.12 -9.52 6.21
CA MET A 101 2.98 -9.09 7.04
C MET A 101 3.42 -8.73 8.45
N GLN A 102 4.31 -9.51 9.06
CA GLN A 102 4.87 -9.22 10.39
C GLN A 102 5.67 -7.90 10.41
N ILE A 103 6.48 -7.64 9.37
CA ILE A 103 7.22 -6.38 9.22
C ILE A 103 6.24 -5.21 9.13
N PHE A 104 5.21 -5.30 8.28
CA PHE A 104 4.25 -4.22 8.11
C PHE A 104 3.45 -3.96 9.38
N THR A 105 2.92 -5.01 10.01
CA THR A 105 2.13 -4.87 11.25
C THR A 105 2.98 -4.36 12.42
N GLY A 106 4.25 -4.77 12.52
CA GLY A 106 5.19 -4.24 13.51
C GLY A 106 5.55 -2.76 13.29
N GLY A 107 5.33 -2.23 12.08
CA GLY A 107 5.53 -0.81 11.74
C GLY A 107 4.27 0.06 11.84
N MET A 108 3.10 -0.52 12.12
CA MET A 108 1.84 0.23 12.28
C MET A 108 1.85 1.09 13.55
N ARG A 109 1.04 2.16 13.54
CA ARG A 109 0.71 2.88 14.77
C ARG A 109 -0.05 1.97 15.74
N ILE A 110 0.17 2.18 17.02
CA ILE A 110 -0.40 1.35 18.09
C ILE A 110 -1.93 1.21 17.99
N GLN A 111 -2.62 2.26 17.55
CA GLN A 111 -4.08 2.26 17.38
C GLN A 111 -4.53 1.24 16.32
N HIS A 112 -3.84 1.18 15.18
CA HIS A 112 -4.14 0.23 14.11
C HIS A 112 -3.76 -1.20 14.51
N MET A 113 -2.64 -1.37 15.22
CA MET A 113 -2.24 -2.66 15.77
C MET A 113 -3.29 -3.20 16.75
N MET A 114 -3.75 -2.38 17.70
CA MET A 114 -4.80 -2.77 18.66
C MET A 114 -6.11 -3.13 17.95
N HIS A 115 -6.47 -2.38 16.89
CA HIS A 115 -7.67 -2.68 16.10
C HIS A 115 -7.53 -4.01 15.34
N LEU A 116 -6.35 -4.27 14.77
CA LEU A 116 -6.06 -5.52 14.12
C LEU A 116 -6.14 -6.71 15.10
N ASP A 117 -5.50 -6.62 16.27
CA ASP A 117 -5.53 -7.64 17.31
C ASP A 117 -6.95 -7.92 17.81
N ALA A 118 -7.76 -6.88 18.00
CA ALA A 118 -9.16 -7.03 18.36
C ALA A 118 -9.98 -7.75 17.26
N SER A 119 -9.69 -7.49 15.99
CA SER A 119 -10.38 -8.12 14.85
C SER A 119 -10.03 -9.60 14.69
N VAL A 120 -8.86 -10.02 15.13
CA VAL A 120 -8.43 -11.44 15.06
C VAL A 120 -8.81 -12.25 16.30
N GLY A 121 -9.36 -11.61 17.34
CA GLY A 121 -9.72 -12.26 18.60
C GLY A 121 -8.52 -12.76 19.41
N GLY A 122 -7.34 -12.16 19.22
CA GLY A 122 -6.09 -12.53 19.89
C GLY A 122 -4.86 -12.12 19.09
N SER A 123 -3.81 -12.94 19.16
CA SER A 123 -2.55 -12.65 18.46
C SER A 123 -2.65 -12.90 16.95
N ILE A 124 -2.19 -11.94 16.17
CA ILE A 124 -2.02 -12.03 14.71
C ILE A 124 -1.15 -13.23 14.29
N ASN A 125 -0.26 -13.70 15.17
CA ASN A 125 0.63 -14.84 14.92
C ASN A 125 -0.11 -16.17 14.74
N ALA A 126 -1.39 -16.25 15.12
CA ALA A 126 -2.23 -17.43 14.93
C ALA A 126 -2.92 -17.48 13.54
N LYS A 127 -2.75 -16.43 12.73
CA LYS A 127 -3.38 -16.28 11.41
C LYS A 127 -2.41 -16.55 10.28
N THR A 128 -2.95 -16.92 9.12
CA THR A 128 -2.18 -17.03 7.89
C THR A 128 -1.87 -15.64 7.32
N ALA A 129 -0.81 -15.55 6.52
CA ALA A 129 -0.47 -14.30 5.84
C ALA A 129 -1.60 -13.74 4.96
N ALA A 130 -2.41 -14.64 4.37
CA ALA A 130 -3.56 -14.24 3.55
C ALA A 130 -4.66 -13.60 4.39
N GLU A 131 -5.01 -14.18 5.53
CA GLU A 131 -6.00 -13.61 6.46
C GLU A 131 -5.55 -12.27 7.02
N VAL A 132 -4.27 -12.14 7.39
CA VAL A 132 -3.70 -10.87 7.87
C VAL A 132 -3.77 -9.79 6.80
N LYS A 133 -3.40 -10.14 5.58
CA LYS A 133 -3.47 -9.22 4.43
C LYS A 133 -4.91 -8.74 4.19
N GLU A 134 -5.87 -9.64 4.17
CA GLU A 134 -7.28 -9.31 3.98
C GLU A 134 -7.80 -8.36 5.07
N LEU A 135 -7.46 -8.61 6.33
CA LEU A 135 -7.83 -7.73 7.44
C LEU A 135 -7.24 -6.33 7.29
N ILE A 136 -5.97 -6.22 6.90
CA ILE A 136 -5.34 -4.93 6.63
C ILE A 136 -6.07 -4.18 5.51
N GLU A 137 -6.42 -4.87 4.41
CA GLU A 137 -7.14 -4.27 3.29
C GLU A 137 -8.54 -3.79 3.71
N GLN A 138 -9.26 -4.57 4.53
CA GLN A 138 -10.55 -4.17 5.10
C GLN A 138 -10.43 -2.94 6.01
N MET A 139 -9.40 -2.87 6.84
CA MET A 139 -9.12 -1.71 7.70
C MET A 139 -8.81 -0.46 6.87
N CYS A 140 -7.99 -0.57 5.83
CA CYS A 140 -7.70 0.53 4.91
C CYS A 140 -8.97 1.06 4.23
N GLN A 141 -9.84 0.15 3.76
CA GLN A 141 -11.10 0.52 3.13
C GLN A 141 -12.06 1.20 4.11
N SER A 142 -12.12 0.71 5.34
CA SER A 142 -12.95 1.30 6.40
C SER A 142 -12.50 2.72 6.75
N GLU A 143 -11.19 2.96 6.89
CA GLU A 143 -10.61 4.28 7.15
C GLU A 143 -10.90 5.26 6.00
N TYR A 144 -10.77 4.81 4.76
CA TYR A 144 -11.08 5.59 3.56
C TYR A 144 -12.56 6.00 3.51
N ASN A 145 -13.48 5.08 3.79
CA ASN A 145 -14.91 5.35 3.81
C ASN A 145 -15.28 6.37 4.90
N MET A 146 -14.73 6.21 6.10
CA MET A 146 -14.94 7.15 7.21
C MET A 146 -14.43 8.56 6.88
N SER A 147 -13.27 8.67 6.24
CA SER A 147 -12.70 9.96 5.83
C SER A 147 -13.58 10.66 4.80
N ASN A 148 -14.15 9.93 3.85
CA ASN A 148 -15.05 10.49 2.83
C ASN A 148 -16.41 10.90 3.41
N GLU A 149 -16.94 10.18 4.39
CA GLU A 149 -18.18 10.56 5.07
C GLU A 149 -18.03 11.86 5.87
N ILE A 150 -16.88 12.06 6.50
CA ILE A 150 -16.58 13.29 7.27
C ILE A 150 -16.45 14.49 6.30
N THR A 151 -15.81 14.31 5.16
CA THR A 151 -15.64 15.36 4.15
C THR A 151 -16.91 15.65 3.35
N SER A 152 -17.83 14.70 3.25
CA SER A 152 -19.10 14.86 2.52
C SER A 152 -20.20 15.50 3.33
N LYS A 153 -20.08 15.65 4.66
CA LYS A 153 -21.02 16.43 5.47
C LYS A 153 -20.77 17.92 5.22
N PRO A 154 -21.73 18.65 4.66
CA PRO A 154 -21.55 20.09 4.43
C PRO A 154 -21.29 20.78 5.76
N ALA A 155 -20.25 21.61 5.80
CA ALA A 155 -19.83 22.37 7.00
C ALA A 155 -20.98 23.23 7.62
N GLY A 156 -22.07 23.46 6.88
CA GLY A 156 -23.26 24.16 7.35
C GLY A 156 -24.12 23.41 8.37
N MET A 157 -24.05 22.05 8.41
CA MET A 157 -24.93 21.27 9.30
C MET A 157 -24.44 21.32 10.78
N LEU A 158 -23.14 21.34 11.00
CA LEU A 158 -22.55 21.48 12.34
C LEU A 158 -22.70 22.89 12.91
N GLN A 159 -22.77 23.90 12.03
CA GLN A 159 -22.98 25.30 12.43
C GLN A 159 -24.44 25.57 12.77
N GLN A 160 -25.38 24.95 12.06
CA GLN A 160 -26.81 25.10 12.29
C GLN A 160 -27.27 24.43 13.60
N ASP A 161 -26.66 23.28 13.97
CA ASP A 161 -26.93 22.61 15.25
C ASP A 161 -26.39 23.41 16.45
N LYS A 162 -25.25 24.07 16.29
CA LYS A 162 -24.69 24.96 17.34
C LYS A 162 -25.51 26.24 17.49
N GLU A 163 -25.89 26.87 16.38
CA GLU A 163 -26.73 28.07 16.40
C GLU A 163 -28.10 27.81 17.04
N THR A 164 -28.74 26.69 16.70
CA THR A 164 -30.02 26.28 17.32
C THR A 164 -29.87 25.95 18.80
N ALA A 165 -28.75 25.37 19.24
CA ALA A 165 -28.46 25.12 20.64
C ALA A 165 -28.27 26.43 21.41
N TYR A 166 -27.51 27.37 20.89
CA TYR A 166 -27.30 28.69 21.50
C TYR A 166 -28.61 29.50 21.58
N HIS A 167 -29.45 29.47 20.54
CA HIS A 167 -30.76 30.15 20.57
C HIS A 167 -31.68 29.58 21.64
N LYS A 168 -31.72 28.26 21.84
CA LYS A 168 -32.51 27.63 22.90
C LYS A 168 -32.01 28.02 24.27
N GLU A 169 -30.70 28.11 24.48
CA GLU A 169 -30.09 28.51 25.76
C GLU A 169 -30.35 30.00 26.07
N ILE A 170 -30.27 30.87 25.06
CA ILE A 170 -30.63 32.30 25.19
C ILE A 170 -32.10 32.47 25.53
N ASP A 171 -32.99 31.70 24.94
CA ASP A 171 -34.45 31.77 25.20
C ASP A 171 -34.78 31.26 26.60
N LEU A 172 -34.09 30.23 27.10
CA LEU A 172 -34.20 29.78 28.47
C LEU A 172 -33.73 30.85 29.49
N LEU A 173 -32.63 31.51 29.20
CA LEU A 173 -32.09 32.60 30.03
C LEU A 173 -33.04 33.80 30.05
N LYS A 174 -33.62 34.20 28.90
CA LYS A 174 -34.62 35.25 28.80
C LYS A 174 -35.89 34.92 29.55
N LYS A 175 -36.32 33.65 29.56
CA LYS A 175 -37.51 33.18 30.28
C LYS A 175 -37.31 33.20 31.79
N ASN A 176 -36.12 32.88 32.27
CA ASN A 176 -35.76 32.93 33.69
C ASN A 176 -35.56 34.37 34.20
N TRP A 177 -35.11 35.29 33.35
CA TRP A 177 -34.94 36.72 33.69
C TRP A 177 -36.28 37.45 33.84
N LYS A 178 -37.36 36.98 33.22
CA LYS A 178 -38.71 37.61 33.26
C LYS A 178 -39.58 37.14 34.45
N ARG A 179 -39.06 36.37 35.42
CA ARG A 179 -39.75 36.06 36.66
C ARG A 179 -39.30 37.03 37.75
N PRO A 180 -40.10 38.08 38.11
CA PRO A 180 -39.83 38.88 39.30
C PRO A 180 -40.10 38.04 40.56
N PRO A 181 -39.53 38.42 41.73
CA PRO A 181 -39.69 37.70 42.98
C PRO A 181 -41.14 37.72 43.46
#